data_bedb1bf091725838180cf8e5c177c478
#
_entry.id   bedb1bf091725838180cf8e5c177c478
#
_cell.length_a   1.000
_cell.length_b   1.000
_cell.length_c   1.000
_cell.angle_alpha   90.00
_cell.angle_beta   90.00
_cell.angle_gamma   90.00
#
_symmetry.space_group_name_H-M   'P 1'
#
loop_
_entity.id
_entity.type
_entity.pdbx_description
1 polymer ?
#
loop_
_entity_poly.entity_id
_entity_poly.type
_entity_poly.pdbx_seq_one_letter_code
_entity_poly.pdbx_strand_id
1 'polypeptide(L)'
;MQSKITIAIQRKGRLYENSKNLLIKSGINFSANGERLLARSSNMNIDILLVRDDDIPSLVSKGVADLGIVGQNVLAEQTAANNKITAKPLLKLGFSKCKLAFAKPLNSKLRSLKNKKIATSYPALVKKYLIKNSITAEVIKINGSVELTPYIGIADCICDLVSSGATLEANNLVEFKSLMDSEAVLISPVTVSYTHLTLPTILLV
;
A
#
# COMPACT_ATOMS: atom_id res chain seq x y z
N MET A 1 2.68 -31.66 14.47
CA MET A 1 3.64 -30.59 14.07
C MET A 1 2.83 -29.31 13.90
N GLN A 2 3.12 -28.27 14.66
CA GLN A 2 2.49 -26.97 14.40
C GLN A 2 2.91 -26.49 12.99
N SER A 3 1.94 -26.13 12.16
CA SER A 3 2.20 -25.58 10.84
C SER A 3 2.98 -24.28 10.99
N LYS A 4 4.03 -24.12 10.19
CA LYS A 4 4.84 -22.90 10.14
C LYS A 4 4.02 -21.78 9.52
N ILE A 5 4.04 -20.60 10.14
CA ILE A 5 3.35 -19.40 9.63
C ILE A 5 4.36 -18.49 8.93
N THR A 6 3.99 -17.97 7.78
CA THR A 6 4.80 -17.01 7.01
C THR A 6 4.08 -15.67 6.94
N ILE A 7 4.75 -14.58 7.37
CA ILE A 7 4.22 -13.22 7.35
C ILE A 7 5.06 -12.37 6.38
N ALA A 8 4.44 -11.80 5.35
CA ALA A 8 5.10 -10.90 4.42
C ALA A 8 4.97 -9.45 4.90
N ILE A 9 6.11 -8.74 4.97
CA ILE A 9 6.15 -7.31 5.29
C ILE A 9 7.07 -6.57 4.33
N GLN A 10 6.90 -5.26 4.22
CA GLN A 10 7.78 -4.41 3.42
C GLN A 10 9.22 -4.49 3.93
N ARG A 11 10.22 -4.51 3.00
CA ARG A 11 11.64 -4.65 3.34
C ARG A 11 12.27 -3.40 3.95
N LYS A 12 11.82 -2.20 3.56
CA LYS A 12 12.42 -0.90 3.93
C LYS A 12 11.36 0.18 4.08
N GLY A 13 11.69 1.26 4.79
CA GLY A 13 10.86 2.45 4.91
C GLY A 13 9.93 2.44 6.12
N ARG A 14 9.08 3.47 6.24
CA ARG A 14 8.22 3.69 7.42
C ARG A 14 7.25 2.53 7.70
N LEU A 15 6.70 1.91 6.66
CA LEU A 15 5.81 0.76 6.83
C LEU A 15 6.57 -0.44 7.41
N TYR A 16 7.84 -0.67 7.00
CA TYR A 16 8.70 -1.70 7.58
C TYR A 16 8.92 -1.48 9.08
N GLU A 17 9.36 -0.30 9.49
CA GLU A 17 9.66 -0.01 10.90
C GLU A 17 8.42 -0.19 11.79
N ASN A 18 7.27 0.31 11.35
CA ASN A 18 6.02 0.17 12.09
C ASN A 18 5.55 -1.29 12.14
N SER A 19 5.68 -2.05 11.04
CA SER A 19 5.34 -3.48 11.00
C SER A 19 6.25 -4.31 11.90
N LYS A 20 7.55 -4.05 11.87
CA LYS A 20 8.54 -4.69 12.76
C LYS A 20 8.19 -4.43 14.22
N ASN A 21 7.94 -3.18 14.58
CA ASN A 21 7.58 -2.80 15.94
C ASN A 21 6.26 -3.47 16.40
N LEU A 22 5.27 -3.57 15.52
CA LEU A 22 4.02 -4.27 15.80
C LEU A 22 4.28 -5.76 16.10
N LEU A 23 5.05 -6.45 15.24
CA LEU A 23 5.37 -7.87 15.41
C LEU A 23 6.14 -8.12 16.71
N ILE A 24 7.13 -7.29 17.03
CA ILE A 24 7.89 -7.40 18.29
C ILE A 24 6.98 -7.15 19.50
N LYS A 25 6.12 -6.14 19.48
CA LYS A 25 5.13 -5.89 20.55
C LYS A 25 4.12 -7.02 20.70
N SER A 26 3.83 -7.74 19.62
CA SER A 26 3.00 -8.96 19.64
C SER A 26 3.77 -10.21 20.09
N GLY A 27 5.00 -10.08 20.57
CA GLY A 27 5.82 -11.18 21.07
C GLY A 27 6.56 -11.96 19.98
N ILE A 28 6.57 -11.54 18.72
CA ILE A 28 7.29 -12.18 17.60
C ILE A 28 8.68 -11.56 17.50
N ASN A 29 9.69 -12.21 18.10
CA ASN A 29 11.05 -11.71 18.06
C ASN A 29 11.79 -12.24 16.83
N PHE A 30 12.32 -11.34 16.00
CA PHE A 30 13.12 -11.69 14.84
C PHE A 30 14.21 -10.64 14.58
N SER A 31 15.28 -11.06 13.93
CA SER A 31 16.35 -10.18 13.48
C SER A 31 16.44 -10.23 11.95
N ALA A 32 16.37 -9.06 11.33
CA ALA A 32 16.59 -8.89 9.90
C ALA A 32 18.07 -8.45 9.70
N ASN A 33 18.95 -9.41 9.43
CA ASN A 33 20.37 -9.13 9.23
C ASN A 33 20.64 -8.80 7.75
N GLY A 34 20.94 -7.54 7.48
CA GLY A 34 21.47 -7.09 6.19
C GLY A 34 20.58 -7.34 4.98
N GLU A 35 21.07 -8.16 4.04
CA GLU A 35 20.40 -8.37 2.74
C GLU A 35 19.45 -9.56 2.70
N ARG A 36 19.30 -10.28 3.79
CA ARG A 36 18.42 -11.46 3.83
C ARG A 36 16.96 -11.06 3.65
N LEU A 37 16.28 -11.75 2.73
CA LEU A 37 14.86 -11.55 2.43
C LEU A 37 13.94 -12.42 3.27
N LEU A 38 14.51 -13.35 4.06
CA LEU A 38 13.81 -14.25 4.98
C LEU A 38 14.46 -14.14 6.35
N ALA A 39 13.67 -13.73 7.34
CA ALA A 39 14.04 -13.75 8.75
C ALA A 39 13.20 -14.80 9.50
N ARG A 40 13.81 -15.53 10.44
CA ARG A 40 13.11 -16.48 11.29
C ARG A 40 12.88 -15.88 12.65
N SER A 41 11.71 -16.13 13.21
CA SER A 41 11.47 -15.81 14.61
C SER A 41 12.34 -16.70 15.51
N SER A 42 12.90 -16.10 16.56
CA SER A 42 13.73 -16.81 17.55
C SER A 42 12.91 -17.56 18.59
N ASN A 43 11.63 -17.24 18.73
CA ASN A 43 10.78 -17.75 19.82
C ASN A 43 9.46 -18.38 19.33
N MET A 44 9.15 -18.32 18.04
CA MET A 44 7.93 -18.88 17.46
C MET A 44 8.22 -19.57 16.13
N ASN A 45 7.37 -20.51 15.70
CA ASN A 45 7.48 -21.15 14.39
C ASN A 45 6.94 -20.23 13.27
N ILE A 46 7.57 -19.06 13.15
CA ILE A 46 7.15 -17.98 12.23
C ILE A 46 8.34 -17.55 11.37
N ASP A 47 8.12 -17.45 10.07
CA ASP A 47 9.03 -16.81 9.11
C ASP A 47 8.50 -15.45 8.69
N ILE A 48 9.41 -14.48 8.56
CA ILE A 48 9.11 -13.13 8.08
C ILE A 48 9.74 -12.94 6.70
N LEU A 49 8.92 -12.76 5.68
CA LEU A 49 9.35 -12.41 4.31
C LEU A 49 9.49 -10.91 4.17
N LEU A 50 10.69 -10.44 3.79
CA LEU A 50 11.03 -9.04 3.57
C LEU A 50 11.03 -8.77 2.05
N VAL A 51 9.94 -8.21 1.54
CA VAL A 51 9.70 -8.06 0.10
C VAL A 51 9.32 -6.62 -0.26
N ARG A 52 9.06 -6.33 -1.53
CA ARG A 52 8.43 -5.07 -1.94
C ARG A 52 6.96 -5.08 -1.53
N ASP A 53 6.44 -3.93 -1.15
CA ASP A 53 5.04 -3.77 -0.77
C ASP A 53 4.08 -4.18 -1.91
N ASP A 54 4.42 -3.88 -3.16
CA ASP A 54 3.65 -4.28 -4.33
C ASP A 54 3.52 -5.80 -4.51
N ASP A 55 4.47 -6.59 -4.00
CA ASP A 55 4.47 -8.05 -4.12
C ASP A 55 3.61 -8.72 -3.05
N ILE A 56 3.42 -8.09 -1.89
CA ILE A 56 2.75 -8.69 -0.73
C ILE A 56 1.34 -9.23 -1.06
N PRO A 57 0.43 -8.47 -1.72
CA PRO A 57 -0.90 -8.99 -2.04
C PRO A 57 -0.88 -10.24 -2.92
N SER A 58 0.07 -10.31 -3.86
CA SER A 58 0.23 -11.47 -4.75
C SER A 58 0.75 -12.69 -4.01
N LEU A 59 1.76 -12.52 -3.13
CA LEU A 59 2.32 -13.61 -2.32
C LEU A 59 1.28 -14.21 -1.38
N VAL A 60 0.49 -13.35 -0.73
CA VAL A 60 -0.62 -13.78 0.13
C VAL A 60 -1.70 -14.49 -0.70
N SER A 61 -2.12 -13.94 -1.84
CA SER A 61 -3.14 -14.56 -2.70
C SER A 61 -2.75 -15.92 -3.23
N LYS A 62 -1.45 -16.17 -3.43
CA LYS A 62 -0.89 -17.45 -3.90
C LYS A 62 -0.61 -18.44 -2.75
N GLY A 63 -0.83 -18.07 -1.50
CA GLY A 63 -0.52 -18.90 -0.33
C GLY A 63 0.97 -19.07 -0.04
N VAL A 64 1.84 -18.22 -0.62
CA VAL A 64 3.27 -18.18 -0.30
C VAL A 64 3.50 -17.55 1.07
N ALA A 65 2.65 -16.60 1.45
CA ALA A 65 2.56 -16.05 2.78
C ALA A 65 1.15 -16.26 3.33
N ASP A 66 1.04 -16.64 4.60
CA ASP A 66 -0.23 -16.82 5.31
C ASP A 66 -0.86 -15.49 5.68
N LEU A 67 0.00 -14.50 5.98
CA LEU A 67 -0.40 -13.14 6.32
C LEU A 67 0.51 -12.13 5.63
N GLY A 68 0.01 -10.90 5.47
CA GLY A 68 0.80 -9.79 4.95
C GLY A 68 0.45 -8.47 5.63
N ILE A 69 1.44 -7.59 5.81
CA ILE A 69 1.19 -6.20 6.23
C ILE A 69 1.52 -5.29 5.06
N VAL A 70 0.52 -4.54 4.59
CA VAL A 70 0.62 -3.71 3.38
C VAL A 70 -0.24 -2.45 3.51
N GLY A 71 0.04 -1.41 2.73
CA GLY A 71 -0.83 -0.24 2.62
C GLY A 71 -2.17 -0.60 1.94
N GLN A 72 -3.27 -0.10 2.45
CA GLN A 72 -4.60 -0.30 1.86
C GLN A 72 -4.66 0.18 0.40
N ASN A 73 -3.92 1.25 0.06
CA ASN A 73 -3.76 1.75 -1.31
C ASN A 73 -3.14 0.71 -2.24
N VAL A 74 -2.09 0.01 -1.80
CA VAL A 74 -1.41 -1.02 -2.60
C VAL A 74 -2.32 -2.22 -2.82
N LEU A 75 -2.98 -2.71 -1.77
CA LEU A 75 -3.97 -3.79 -1.89
C LEU A 75 -5.09 -3.41 -2.87
N ALA A 76 -5.62 -2.21 -2.75
CA ALA A 76 -6.71 -1.72 -3.60
C ALA A 76 -6.28 -1.58 -5.07
N GLU A 77 -5.07 -1.04 -5.34
CA GLU A 77 -4.51 -0.93 -6.69
C GLU A 77 -4.32 -2.30 -7.32
N GLN A 78 -3.68 -3.23 -6.59
CA GLN A 78 -3.42 -4.58 -7.08
C GLN A 78 -4.72 -5.35 -7.36
N THR A 79 -5.71 -5.23 -6.48
CA THR A 79 -7.04 -5.85 -6.67
C THR A 79 -7.77 -5.24 -7.86
N ALA A 80 -7.67 -3.93 -8.07
CA ALA A 80 -8.30 -3.27 -9.21
C ALA A 80 -7.60 -3.59 -10.54
N ALA A 81 -6.28 -3.82 -10.50
CA ALA A 81 -5.48 -4.13 -11.68
C ALA A 81 -5.54 -5.60 -12.09
N ASN A 82 -5.80 -6.52 -11.14
CA ASN A 82 -5.68 -7.95 -11.37
C ASN A 82 -6.69 -8.76 -10.54
N ASN A 83 -7.65 -9.38 -11.22
CA ASN A 83 -8.70 -10.22 -10.62
C ASN A 83 -8.17 -11.49 -9.91
N LYS A 84 -6.88 -11.84 -10.09
CA LYS A 84 -6.24 -12.95 -9.38
C LYS A 84 -5.79 -12.58 -7.96
N ILE A 85 -5.85 -11.30 -7.59
CA ILE A 85 -5.58 -10.88 -6.21
C ILE A 85 -6.82 -11.16 -5.37
N THR A 86 -6.73 -12.20 -4.55
CA THR A 86 -7.82 -12.67 -3.68
C THR A 86 -7.59 -12.31 -2.21
N ALA A 87 -6.41 -11.81 -1.86
CA ALA A 87 -6.11 -11.37 -0.49
C ALA A 87 -7.12 -10.33 0.01
N LYS A 88 -7.56 -10.48 1.26
CA LYS A 88 -8.54 -9.58 1.90
C LYS A 88 -7.97 -8.93 3.14
N PRO A 89 -8.37 -7.68 3.45
CA PRO A 89 -8.00 -7.05 4.70
C PRO A 89 -8.72 -7.73 5.86
N LEU A 90 -7.95 -8.07 6.91
CA LEU A 90 -8.43 -8.60 8.17
C LEU A 90 -8.61 -7.51 9.21
N LEU A 91 -7.59 -6.65 9.34
CA LEU A 91 -7.51 -5.66 10.39
C LEU A 91 -6.82 -4.40 9.89
N LYS A 92 -7.33 -3.25 10.25
CA LYS A 92 -6.66 -1.96 10.13
C LYS A 92 -5.70 -1.80 11.30
N LEU A 93 -4.45 -1.41 11.00
CA LEU A 93 -3.37 -1.39 11.99
C LEU A 93 -3.13 -0.01 12.61
N GLY A 94 -3.81 1.04 12.13
CA GLY A 94 -3.81 2.37 12.72
C GLY A 94 -2.55 3.21 12.47
N PHE A 95 -1.57 2.71 11.71
CA PHE A 95 -0.34 3.41 11.38
C PHE A 95 -0.12 3.56 9.87
N SER A 96 0.93 4.31 9.48
CA SER A 96 1.25 4.66 8.08
C SER A 96 0.06 5.28 7.35
N LYS A 97 -0.70 6.13 8.05
CA LYS A 97 -1.86 6.83 7.49
C LYS A 97 -1.43 7.81 6.41
N CYS A 98 -2.11 7.78 5.29
CA CYS A 98 -1.93 8.67 4.15
C CYS A 98 -3.24 8.73 3.35
N LYS A 99 -3.26 9.54 2.30
CA LYS A 99 -4.36 9.55 1.32
C LYS A 99 -3.81 9.52 -0.10
N LEU A 100 -4.54 8.92 -1.00
CA LEU A 100 -4.31 9.06 -2.44
C LEU A 100 -5.13 10.27 -2.91
N ALA A 101 -4.46 11.27 -3.46
CA ALA A 101 -5.07 12.54 -3.82
C ALA A 101 -4.58 13.09 -5.14
N PHE A 102 -5.45 13.85 -5.82
CA PHE A 102 -5.11 14.62 -6.99
C PHE A 102 -4.45 15.92 -6.58
N ALA A 103 -3.30 16.22 -7.17
CA ALA A 103 -2.58 17.46 -6.98
C ALA A 103 -2.19 18.09 -8.35
N LYS A 104 -2.08 19.41 -8.36
CA LYS A 104 -1.77 20.21 -9.55
C LYS A 104 -0.71 21.25 -9.22
N PRO A 105 -0.01 21.83 -10.22
CA PRO A 105 0.86 22.98 -9.98
C PRO A 105 0.10 24.13 -9.30
N LEU A 106 0.74 24.77 -8.33
CA LEU A 106 0.14 25.85 -7.51
C LEU A 106 -0.51 26.94 -8.38
N ASN A 107 0.16 27.31 -9.48
CA ASN A 107 -0.30 28.35 -10.39
C ASN A 107 -1.29 27.85 -11.47
N SER A 108 -1.67 26.56 -11.42
CA SER A 108 -2.58 25.98 -12.41
C SER A 108 -4.03 26.38 -12.14
N LYS A 109 -4.72 26.84 -13.20
CA LYS A 109 -6.16 27.14 -13.19
C LYS A 109 -7.05 25.91 -13.32
N LEU A 110 -6.48 24.68 -13.26
CA LEU A 110 -7.19 23.43 -13.39
C LEU A 110 -8.25 23.30 -12.27
N ARG A 111 -9.52 23.11 -12.65
CA ARG A 111 -10.65 22.90 -11.72
C ARG A 111 -11.36 21.56 -11.93
N SER A 112 -11.08 20.88 -13.06
CA SER A 112 -11.72 19.62 -13.43
C SER A 112 -10.67 18.68 -14.04
N LEU A 113 -10.88 17.39 -13.87
CA LEU A 113 -10.07 16.32 -14.48
C LEU A 113 -10.48 16.01 -15.91
N LYS A 114 -11.61 16.55 -16.40
CA LYS A 114 -12.13 16.27 -17.76
C LYS A 114 -11.13 16.66 -18.84
N ASN A 115 -10.83 15.72 -19.74
CA ASN A 115 -9.89 15.85 -20.85
C ASN A 115 -8.47 16.24 -20.41
N LYS A 116 -8.04 15.79 -19.22
CA LYS A 116 -6.73 16.05 -18.65
C LYS A 116 -5.86 14.80 -18.66
N LYS A 117 -4.54 15.02 -18.69
CA LYS A 117 -3.52 13.99 -18.49
C LYS A 117 -3.17 13.90 -17.02
N ILE A 118 -3.29 12.72 -16.45
CA ILE A 118 -3.09 12.44 -15.01
C ILE A 118 -1.95 11.45 -14.88
N ALA A 119 -0.82 11.87 -14.31
CA ALA A 119 0.28 10.97 -14.00
C ALA A 119 0.07 10.35 -12.61
N THR A 120 0.35 9.03 -12.48
CA THR A 120 0.14 8.31 -11.23
C THR A 120 0.91 6.99 -11.17
N SER A 121 1.28 6.57 -9.96
CA SER A 121 1.73 5.20 -9.67
C SER A 121 0.56 4.23 -9.39
N TYR A 122 -0.69 4.75 -9.36
CA TYR A 122 -1.93 4.01 -9.04
C TYR A 122 -2.94 4.06 -10.20
N PRO A 123 -2.58 3.58 -11.41
CA PRO A 123 -3.42 3.76 -12.61
C PRO A 123 -4.76 3.03 -12.54
N ALA A 124 -4.85 1.88 -11.88
CA ALA A 124 -6.11 1.12 -11.79
C ALA A 124 -7.13 1.83 -10.89
N LEU A 125 -6.68 2.37 -9.75
CA LEU A 125 -7.54 3.16 -8.85
C LEU A 125 -8.01 4.44 -9.51
N VAL A 126 -7.11 5.16 -10.20
CA VAL A 126 -7.47 6.39 -10.93
C VAL A 126 -8.49 6.09 -12.03
N LYS A 127 -8.26 5.05 -12.85
CA LYS A 127 -9.22 4.63 -13.90
C LYS A 127 -10.57 4.28 -13.30
N LYS A 128 -10.60 3.49 -12.21
CA LYS A 128 -11.84 3.14 -11.51
C LYS A 128 -12.58 4.38 -10.99
N TYR A 129 -11.86 5.35 -10.46
CA TYR A 129 -12.41 6.64 -10.00
C TYR A 129 -13.01 7.42 -11.17
N LEU A 130 -12.30 7.54 -12.30
CA LEU A 130 -12.76 8.26 -13.49
C LEU A 130 -14.04 7.63 -14.06
N ILE A 131 -14.08 6.31 -14.19
CA ILE A 131 -15.26 5.57 -14.66
C ILE A 131 -16.46 5.81 -13.74
N LYS A 132 -16.27 5.64 -12.41
CA LYS A 132 -17.32 5.85 -11.42
C LYS A 132 -17.94 7.25 -11.47
N ASN A 133 -17.15 8.26 -11.83
CA ASN A 133 -17.59 9.66 -11.89
C ASN A 133 -17.90 10.14 -13.31
N SER A 134 -17.91 9.26 -14.31
CA SER A 134 -18.15 9.59 -15.74
C SER A 134 -17.22 10.68 -16.25
N ILE A 135 -15.94 10.64 -15.85
CA ILE A 135 -14.92 11.61 -16.25
C ILE A 135 -14.04 11.01 -17.33
N THR A 136 -13.96 11.65 -18.50
CA THR A 136 -12.99 11.32 -19.55
C THR A 136 -11.67 12.02 -19.26
N ALA A 137 -10.58 11.24 -19.08
CA ALA A 137 -9.21 11.74 -18.87
C ALA A 137 -8.20 10.67 -19.29
N GLU A 138 -6.99 11.09 -19.63
CA GLU A 138 -5.86 10.20 -19.93
C GLU A 138 -5.10 9.86 -18.65
N VAL A 139 -4.83 8.57 -18.40
CA VAL A 139 -4.06 8.11 -17.23
C VAL A 139 -2.70 7.62 -17.68
N ILE A 140 -1.64 8.27 -17.22
CA ILE A 140 -0.26 7.97 -17.55
C ILE A 140 0.39 7.31 -16.33
N LYS A 141 0.80 6.05 -16.51
CA LYS A 141 1.52 5.32 -15.45
C LYS A 141 2.97 5.79 -15.37
N ILE A 142 3.38 6.21 -14.18
CA ILE A 142 4.76 6.59 -13.85
C ILE A 142 5.19 5.83 -12.60
N ASN A 143 6.39 5.26 -12.61
CA ASN A 143 6.98 4.58 -11.47
C ASN A 143 8.01 5.48 -10.79
N GLY A 144 7.59 6.18 -9.73
CA GLY A 144 8.42 7.16 -9.00
C GLY A 144 8.47 8.54 -9.65
N SER A 145 8.83 9.56 -8.87
CA SER A 145 8.98 10.97 -9.28
C SER A 145 7.78 11.52 -10.07
N VAL A 146 6.57 11.12 -9.67
CA VAL A 146 5.30 11.53 -10.32
C VAL A 146 5.12 13.04 -10.25
N GLU A 147 5.61 13.67 -9.16
CA GLU A 147 5.56 15.11 -8.90
C GLU A 147 6.26 15.98 -9.94
N LEU A 148 7.19 15.44 -10.71
CA LEU A 148 7.90 16.19 -11.75
C LEU A 148 7.11 16.27 -13.07
N THR A 149 6.16 15.38 -13.30
CA THR A 149 5.48 15.19 -14.58
C THR A 149 4.72 16.42 -15.08
N PRO A 150 4.10 17.27 -14.23
CA PRO A 150 3.45 18.48 -14.70
C PRO A 150 4.46 19.54 -15.20
N TYR A 151 5.66 19.58 -14.64
CA TYR A 151 6.69 20.58 -15.00
C TYR A 151 7.41 20.24 -16.31
N ILE A 152 7.50 18.96 -16.63
CA ILE A 152 8.11 18.51 -17.91
C ILE A 152 7.07 18.31 -19.02
N GLY A 153 5.82 18.73 -18.78
CA GLY A 153 4.75 18.72 -19.78
C GLY A 153 4.17 17.35 -20.12
N ILE A 154 4.43 16.32 -19.29
CA ILE A 154 3.88 14.97 -19.48
C ILE A 154 2.42 14.91 -19.03
N ALA A 155 2.07 15.58 -17.92
CA ALA A 155 0.73 15.56 -17.35
C ALA A 155 0.24 16.95 -16.93
N ASP A 156 -1.08 17.15 -16.88
CA ASP A 156 -1.70 18.37 -16.35
C ASP A 156 -1.75 18.37 -14.81
N CYS A 157 -1.84 17.18 -14.21
CA CYS A 157 -1.91 16.97 -12.78
C CYS A 157 -1.44 15.56 -12.44
N ILE A 158 -1.29 15.31 -11.16
CA ILE A 158 -0.88 13.99 -10.63
C ILE A 158 -1.97 13.39 -9.74
N CYS A 159 -1.90 12.09 -9.51
CA CYS A 159 -2.59 11.42 -8.41
C CYS A 159 -1.58 10.55 -7.66
N ASP A 160 -1.25 10.91 -6.43
CA ASP A 160 -0.22 10.23 -5.67
C ASP A 160 -0.51 10.26 -4.16
N LEU A 161 0.30 9.52 -3.38
CA LEU A 161 0.17 9.43 -1.93
C LEU A 161 0.59 10.75 -1.26
N VAL A 162 -0.27 11.24 -0.41
CA VAL A 162 -0.05 12.42 0.42
C VAL A 162 -0.14 11.99 1.90
N SER A 163 0.96 12.11 2.63
CA SER A 163 1.03 11.87 4.07
C SER A 163 0.96 13.19 4.84
N SER A 164 2.06 13.97 4.83
CA SER A 164 2.13 15.29 5.46
C SER A 164 1.90 16.47 4.49
N GLY A 165 1.92 16.18 3.20
CA GLY A 165 1.89 17.22 2.15
C GLY A 165 3.26 17.84 1.82
N ALA A 166 4.30 17.56 2.61
CA ALA A 166 5.63 18.18 2.44
C ALA A 166 6.22 17.94 1.03
N THR A 167 6.02 16.76 0.43
CA THR A 167 6.49 16.47 -0.92
C THR A 167 5.76 17.32 -1.96
N LEU A 168 4.46 17.54 -1.81
CA LEU A 168 3.70 18.42 -2.70
C LEU A 168 4.19 19.86 -2.58
N GLU A 169 4.34 20.36 -1.38
CA GLU A 169 4.82 21.72 -1.09
C GLU A 169 6.22 21.95 -1.65
N ALA A 170 7.16 21.03 -1.39
CA ALA A 170 8.53 21.09 -1.90
C ALA A 170 8.58 21.11 -3.45
N ASN A 171 7.58 20.58 -4.12
CA ASN A 171 7.45 20.59 -5.59
C ASN A 171 6.40 21.57 -6.10
N ASN A 172 6.03 22.61 -5.32
CA ASN A 172 5.05 23.62 -5.69
C ASN A 172 3.74 23.04 -6.25
N LEU A 173 3.30 21.91 -5.71
CA LEU A 173 2.02 21.27 -6.01
C LEU A 173 1.03 21.54 -4.89
N VAL A 174 -0.25 21.62 -5.25
CA VAL A 174 -1.35 21.75 -4.30
C VAL A 174 -2.39 20.65 -4.54
N GLU A 175 -2.79 20.00 -3.46
CA GLU A 175 -3.92 19.08 -3.50
C GLU A 175 -5.21 19.82 -3.80
N PHE A 176 -6.07 19.24 -4.66
CA PHE A 176 -7.37 19.81 -4.94
C PHE A 176 -8.52 18.79 -4.83
N LYS A 177 -8.22 17.48 -4.74
CA LYS A 177 -9.24 16.44 -4.58
C LYS A 177 -8.65 15.16 -4.00
N SER A 178 -9.26 14.61 -2.97
CA SER A 178 -8.90 13.28 -2.43
C SER A 178 -9.59 12.17 -3.22
N LEU A 179 -8.92 11.03 -3.42
CA LEU A 179 -9.46 9.83 -4.02
C LEU A 179 -9.82 8.79 -2.97
N MET A 180 -8.91 8.49 -2.04
CA MET A 180 -9.13 7.56 -0.93
C MET A 180 -8.16 7.78 0.22
N ASP A 181 -8.60 7.52 1.44
CA ASP A 181 -7.73 7.39 2.60
C ASP A 181 -7.12 5.99 2.65
N SER A 182 -5.92 5.90 3.20
CA SER A 182 -5.16 4.66 3.32
C SER A 182 -4.39 4.59 4.64
N GLU A 183 -4.29 3.40 5.18
CA GLU A 183 -3.47 3.04 6.33
C GLU A 183 -2.91 1.62 6.14
N ALA A 184 -2.00 1.20 7.00
CA ALA A 184 -1.52 -0.17 7.01
C ALA A 184 -2.66 -1.13 7.38
N VAL A 185 -2.73 -2.26 6.67
CA VAL A 185 -3.69 -3.35 6.92
C VAL A 185 -2.98 -4.69 7.00
N LEU A 186 -3.46 -5.55 7.90
CA LEU A 186 -3.14 -6.97 7.89
C LEU A 186 -4.05 -7.65 6.86
N ILE A 187 -3.47 -8.46 5.98
CA ILE A 187 -4.19 -9.19 4.93
C ILE A 187 -3.96 -10.70 5.03
N SER A 188 -4.93 -11.47 4.53
CA SER A 188 -4.83 -12.94 4.42
C SER A 188 -5.44 -13.45 3.12
N PRO A 189 -5.16 -14.71 2.71
CA PRO A 189 -5.89 -15.38 1.64
C PRO A 189 -7.39 -15.51 1.99
N VAL A 190 -8.27 -15.51 0.98
CA VAL A 190 -9.72 -15.73 1.19
C VAL A 190 -10.05 -17.11 1.75
N THR A 191 -9.16 -18.08 1.52
CA THR A 191 -9.38 -19.50 1.86
C THR A 191 -9.07 -19.86 3.32
N VAL A 192 -8.58 -18.90 4.15
CA VAL A 192 -8.29 -19.21 5.56
C VAL A 192 -9.59 -19.16 6.37
N SER A 193 -10.13 -20.32 6.66
CA SER A 193 -11.11 -20.50 7.73
C SER A 193 -10.37 -20.29 9.08
N TYR A 194 -10.72 -19.22 9.79
CA TYR A 194 -10.03 -18.78 11.03
C TYR A 194 -10.20 -19.69 12.24
N THR A 195 -10.68 -20.90 12.07
CA THR A 195 -10.97 -21.86 13.17
C THR A 195 -9.75 -22.27 13.98
N HIS A 196 -8.52 -21.92 13.55
CA HIS A 196 -7.29 -22.31 14.26
C HIS A 196 -6.26 -21.19 14.49
N LEU A 197 -6.52 -19.94 14.09
CA LEU A 197 -5.69 -18.78 14.42
C LEU A 197 -6.22 -18.14 15.72
N THR A 198 -5.92 -18.74 16.86
CA THR A 198 -5.93 -17.99 18.12
C THR A 198 -4.74 -17.03 18.09
N LEU A 199 -4.92 -15.85 17.50
CA LEU A 199 -4.02 -14.73 17.75
C LEU A 199 -4.07 -14.46 19.26
N PRO A 200 -2.91 -14.31 19.94
CA PRO A 200 -2.91 -13.93 21.34
C PRO A 200 -3.77 -12.67 21.49
N THR A 201 -4.65 -12.64 22.46
CA THR A 201 -5.61 -11.57 22.79
C THR A 201 -4.96 -10.19 23.00
N ILE A 202 -3.65 -10.10 22.91
CA ILE A 202 -2.80 -8.91 23.09
C ILE A 202 -2.93 -7.88 21.95
N LEU A 203 -3.54 -8.24 20.81
CA LEU A 203 -3.77 -7.30 19.68
C LEU A 203 -5.03 -6.44 19.82
N LEU A 204 -5.75 -6.52 20.95
CA LEU A 204 -7.01 -5.81 21.20
C LEU A 204 -6.93 -4.75 22.31
N VAL A 205 -5.73 -4.28 22.68
CA VAL A 205 -5.58 -3.16 23.63
C VAL A 205 -4.87 -2.01 23.00
#